data_eabe4f9d56f84c2f9c823ef9166c8906
#
_entry.id   eabe4f9d56f84c2f9c823ef9166c8906
#
_cell.length_a   1.000
_cell.length_b   1.000
_cell.length_c   1.000
_cell.angle_alpha   90.00
_cell.angle_beta   90.00
_cell.angle_gamma   90.00
#
_symmetry.space_group_name_H-M   'P 1'
#
loop_
_entity.id
_entity.type
_entity.pdbx_description
1 polymer ?
#
loop_
_entity_poly.entity_id
_entity_poly.type
_entity_poly.pdbx_seq_one_letter_code
_entity_poly.pdbx_strand_id
1 'polypeptide(L)'
;MVSEPSAASELGYSRSKWVAEHICESASSHPALRGRVSIFRVGQLSGDTHKGVWNTKEAWPLMLSLVKLTRTLPDLDERLDWLPVDIAANGIVQGMSGDDDVGESRGDEVKSMDGRPNMQDGISGVGEAAKITDVVHIRHIVNARENPTWTQMLKWLAPWQDFEVLQAKKWVAQLEEREHQGTQTHPAFNLLGLWQAYKEDGSDKPANKKTFAVGQTEAKIPAMRDVRPIDEQYFLKIWRWIDANM
;
A
#
# COMPACT_ATOMS: atom_id res chain seq x y z
N MET A 1 17.63 -1.94 3.45
CA MET A 1 16.71 -2.95 4.04
C MET A 1 17.09 -3.22 5.49
N VAL A 2 16.16 -3.78 6.27
CA VAL A 2 16.47 -4.16 7.66
C VAL A 2 17.06 -5.55 7.63
N SER A 3 18.34 -5.69 8.01
CA SER A 3 19.09 -6.94 7.91
C SER A 3 18.70 -7.98 8.97
N GLU A 4 18.15 -7.53 10.10
CA GLU A 4 17.84 -8.40 11.24
C GLU A 4 16.49 -9.11 11.06
N PRO A 5 16.45 -10.48 11.10
CA PRO A 5 15.19 -11.24 11.02
C PRO A 5 14.19 -10.89 12.13
N SER A 6 14.70 -10.47 13.30
CA SER A 6 13.91 -10.04 14.46
C SER A 6 13.10 -8.76 14.22
N ALA A 7 13.43 -7.99 13.18
CA ALA A 7 12.65 -6.82 12.76
C ALA A 7 11.35 -7.20 12.06
N ALA A 8 11.23 -8.41 11.53
CA ALA A 8 9.94 -8.95 11.10
C ALA A 8 9.12 -9.28 12.35
N SER A 9 7.83 -8.90 12.37
CA SER A 9 6.95 -9.31 13.46
C SER A 9 6.88 -10.84 13.57
N GLU A 10 6.40 -11.36 14.70
CA GLU A 10 6.28 -12.81 14.91
C GLU A 10 5.30 -13.49 13.94
N LEU A 11 4.46 -12.72 13.28
CA LEU A 11 3.49 -13.21 12.30
C LEU A 11 4.21 -13.82 11.08
N GLY A 12 3.80 -15.01 10.68
CA GLY A 12 4.35 -15.72 9.51
C GLY A 12 4.28 -14.90 8.22
N TYR A 13 3.21 -14.10 8.06
CA TYR A 13 3.08 -13.16 6.95
C TYR A 13 4.23 -12.14 6.88
N SER A 14 4.53 -11.47 7.98
CA SER A 14 5.60 -10.47 8.04
C SER A 14 6.96 -11.10 7.76
N ARG A 15 7.21 -12.30 8.31
CA ARG A 15 8.44 -13.06 8.05
C ARG A 15 8.56 -13.44 6.57
N SER A 16 7.48 -13.87 5.93
CA SER A 16 7.50 -14.21 4.50
C SER A 16 7.85 -13.00 3.62
N LYS A 17 7.37 -11.79 3.97
CA LYS A 17 7.72 -10.55 3.27
C LYS A 17 9.18 -10.18 3.46
N TRP A 18 9.70 -10.33 4.67
CA TRP A 18 11.12 -10.11 4.96
C TRP A 18 12.01 -11.03 4.12
N VAL A 19 11.69 -12.34 4.06
CA VAL A 19 12.41 -13.33 3.23
C VAL A 19 12.35 -12.93 1.74
N ALA A 20 11.16 -12.58 1.23
CA ALA A 20 10.99 -12.19 -0.17
C ALA A 20 11.86 -10.97 -0.54
N GLU A 21 11.94 -9.95 0.33
CA GLU A 21 12.80 -8.79 0.10
C GLU A 21 14.28 -9.17 0.05
N HIS A 22 14.76 -10.08 0.92
CA HIS A 22 16.15 -10.53 0.90
C HIS A 22 16.49 -11.41 -0.32
N ILE A 23 15.52 -12.18 -0.82
CA ILE A 23 15.66 -12.89 -2.09
C ILE A 23 15.83 -11.89 -3.23
N CYS A 24 15.03 -10.83 -3.29
CA CYS A 24 15.15 -9.79 -4.28
C CYS A 24 16.51 -9.06 -4.20
N GLU A 25 16.98 -8.76 -2.99
CA GLU A 25 18.29 -8.16 -2.75
C GLU A 25 19.42 -9.06 -3.26
N SER A 26 19.38 -10.33 -2.88
CA SER A 26 20.37 -11.32 -3.37
C SER A 26 20.32 -11.46 -4.88
N ALA A 27 19.12 -11.51 -5.48
CA ALA A 27 18.95 -11.59 -6.93
C ALA A 27 19.52 -10.36 -7.65
N SER A 28 19.43 -9.17 -7.06
CA SER A 28 19.97 -7.94 -7.68
C SER A 28 21.49 -7.95 -7.85
N SER A 29 22.19 -8.76 -7.08
CA SER A 29 23.64 -8.96 -7.19
C SER A 29 24.04 -9.81 -8.41
N HIS A 30 23.08 -10.53 -9.02
CA HIS A 30 23.33 -11.34 -10.20
C HIS A 30 23.50 -10.44 -11.43
N PRO A 31 24.55 -10.61 -12.26
CA PRO A 31 24.86 -9.72 -13.39
C PRO A 31 23.69 -9.49 -14.35
N ALA A 32 22.88 -10.51 -14.63
CA ALA A 32 21.71 -10.42 -15.52
C ALA A 32 20.52 -9.66 -14.93
N LEU A 33 20.47 -9.46 -13.60
CA LEU A 33 19.37 -8.81 -12.88
C LEU A 33 19.78 -7.47 -12.27
N ARG A 34 21.06 -7.10 -12.40
CA ARG A 34 21.60 -5.84 -11.87
C ARG A 34 20.82 -4.65 -12.42
N GLY A 35 20.30 -3.79 -11.52
CA GLY A 35 19.51 -2.63 -11.87
C GLY A 35 18.07 -2.93 -12.36
N ARG A 36 17.66 -4.21 -12.39
CA ARG A 36 16.33 -4.63 -12.88
C ARG A 36 15.38 -5.11 -11.78
N VAL A 37 15.82 -5.07 -10.53
CA VAL A 37 15.01 -5.53 -9.40
C VAL A 37 14.50 -4.32 -8.63
N SER A 38 13.17 -4.21 -8.53
CA SER A 38 12.48 -3.20 -7.73
C SER A 38 11.54 -3.86 -6.73
N ILE A 39 11.48 -3.32 -5.51
CA ILE A 39 10.59 -3.76 -4.45
C ILE A 39 9.53 -2.71 -4.23
N PHE A 40 8.25 -3.08 -4.40
CA PHE A 40 7.12 -2.24 -4.09
C PHE A 40 6.49 -2.66 -2.76
N ARG A 41 6.59 -1.82 -1.75
CA ARG A 41 5.91 -2.00 -0.47
C ARG A 41 4.55 -1.31 -0.54
N VAL A 42 3.53 -2.11 -0.78
CA VAL A 42 2.15 -1.63 -0.95
C VAL A 42 1.47 -1.55 0.41
N GLY A 43 0.82 -0.42 0.71
CA GLY A 43 0.03 -0.22 1.92
C GLY A 43 -1.33 -0.89 1.86
N GLN A 44 -2.23 -0.49 2.78
CA GLN A 44 -3.59 -1.01 2.80
C GLN A 44 -4.33 -0.56 1.53
N LEU A 45 -4.68 -1.51 0.70
CA LEU A 45 -5.51 -1.26 -0.47
C LEU A 45 -6.97 -1.09 -0.08
N SER A 46 -7.70 -0.34 -0.90
CA SER A 46 -9.15 -0.15 -0.77
C SER A 46 -9.84 -0.26 -2.14
N GLY A 47 -11.14 -0.05 -2.19
CA GLY A 47 -11.91 -0.12 -3.42
C GLY A 47 -11.39 0.83 -4.50
N ASP A 48 -11.72 0.57 -5.76
CA ASP A 48 -11.34 1.45 -6.87
C ASP A 48 -12.04 2.82 -6.81
N THR A 49 -11.43 3.83 -7.45
CA THR A 49 -11.98 5.19 -7.45
C THR A 49 -13.24 5.34 -8.31
N HIS A 50 -13.53 4.41 -9.21
CA HIS A 50 -14.63 4.51 -10.16
C HIS A 50 -15.94 3.99 -9.59
N LYS A 51 -15.95 2.75 -9.07
CA LYS A 51 -17.14 2.04 -8.59
C LYS A 51 -17.07 1.65 -7.12
N GLY A 52 -15.92 1.81 -6.47
CA GLY A 52 -15.70 1.40 -5.09
C GLY A 52 -15.57 -0.12 -4.91
N VAL A 53 -15.32 -0.86 -5.98
CA VAL A 53 -15.20 -2.34 -5.94
C VAL A 53 -14.02 -2.73 -5.07
N TRP A 54 -14.29 -3.48 -4.00
CA TRP A 54 -13.29 -3.93 -3.07
C TRP A 54 -13.35 -5.46 -2.90
N ASN A 55 -12.24 -6.10 -2.61
CA ASN A 55 -12.19 -7.53 -2.36
C ASN A 55 -12.99 -7.89 -1.08
N THR A 56 -14.11 -8.58 -1.25
CA THR A 56 -15.05 -8.95 -0.17
C THR A 56 -14.46 -9.87 0.90
N LYS A 57 -13.24 -10.41 0.68
CA LYS A 57 -12.56 -11.27 1.66
C LYS A 57 -11.60 -10.52 2.57
N GLU A 58 -11.42 -9.22 2.35
CA GLU A 58 -10.54 -8.40 3.19
C GLU A 58 -11.24 -7.96 4.49
N ALA A 59 -10.43 -7.66 5.51
CA ALA A 59 -10.92 -7.36 6.85
C ALA A 59 -11.85 -6.13 6.89
N TRP A 60 -11.50 -5.05 6.19
CA TRP A 60 -12.29 -3.82 6.19
C TRP A 60 -13.68 -3.97 5.58
N PRO A 61 -13.84 -4.52 4.35
CA PRO A 61 -15.17 -4.80 3.80
C PRO A 61 -15.98 -5.74 4.68
N LEU A 62 -15.35 -6.78 5.23
CA LEU A 62 -16.02 -7.72 6.12
C LEU A 62 -16.47 -7.04 7.42
N MET A 63 -15.65 -6.18 8.02
CA MET A 63 -16.03 -5.41 9.21
C MET A 63 -17.20 -4.47 8.93
N LEU A 64 -17.13 -3.71 7.84
CA LEU A 64 -18.19 -2.78 7.46
C LEU A 64 -19.50 -3.51 7.14
N SER A 65 -19.46 -4.64 6.46
CA SER A 65 -20.65 -5.41 6.10
C SER A 65 -21.37 -6.01 7.33
N LEU A 66 -20.62 -6.29 8.42
CA LEU A 66 -21.21 -6.76 9.68
C LEU A 66 -22.22 -5.81 10.27
N VAL A 67 -22.16 -4.51 9.98
CA VAL A 67 -23.12 -3.55 10.49
C VAL A 67 -24.57 -3.89 10.14
N LYS A 68 -24.79 -4.54 8.99
CA LYS A 68 -26.13 -4.99 8.56
C LYS A 68 -26.69 -6.06 9.50
N LEU A 69 -25.82 -6.88 10.06
CA LEU A 69 -26.15 -7.99 10.92
C LEU A 69 -26.19 -7.59 12.39
N THR A 70 -25.19 -6.84 12.84
CA THR A 70 -24.97 -6.53 14.26
C THR A 70 -25.56 -5.20 14.69
N ARG A 71 -25.79 -4.30 13.75
CA ARG A 71 -26.12 -2.88 14.02
C ARG A 71 -25.08 -2.19 14.90
N THR A 72 -23.84 -2.68 14.86
CA THR A 72 -22.74 -2.13 15.64
C THR A 72 -21.46 -2.06 14.84
N LEU A 73 -20.62 -1.07 15.13
CA LEU A 73 -19.24 -0.93 14.64
C LEU A 73 -18.31 -0.64 15.82
N PRO A 74 -17.03 -1.04 15.74
CA PRO A 74 -16.08 -0.79 16.81
C PRO A 74 -15.63 0.67 16.83
N ASP A 75 -15.31 1.19 18.01
CA ASP A 75 -14.52 2.42 18.15
C ASP A 75 -13.04 2.06 18.02
N LEU A 76 -12.39 2.59 16.99
CA LEU A 76 -10.98 2.36 16.70
C LEU A 76 -10.23 3.69 16.69
N ASP A 77 -9.08 3.74 17.36
CA ASP A 77 -8.17 4.89 17.27
C ASP A 77 -7.21 4.71 16.07
N GLU A 78 -7.76 4.75 14.87
CA GLU A 78 -7.01 4.54 13.64
C GLU A 78 -7.25 5.66 12.62
N ARG A 79 -6.21 5.93 11.82
CA ARG A 79 -6.33 6.68 10.57
C ARG A 79 -6.46 5.71 9.41
N LEU A 80 -7.27 6.09 8.42
CA LEU A 80 -7.52 5.26 7.24
C LEU A 80 -6.47 5.53 6.17
N ASP A 81 -5.30 4.96 6.30
CA ASP A 81 -4.22 5.08 5.30
C ASP A 81 -4.50 4.21 4.06
N TRP A 82 -5.77 4.19 3.64
CA TRP A 82 -6.22 3.40 2.50
C TRP A 82 -5.77 4.01 1.20
N LEU A 83 -5.34 3.15 0.28
CA LEU A 83 -4.95 3.52 -1.07
C LEU A 83 -5.88 2.84 -2.07
N PRO A 84 -6.60 3.60 -2.93
CA PRO A 84 -7.42 3.00 -3.97
C PRO A 84 -6.60 2.06 -4.87
N VAL A 85 -7.15 0.88 -5.16
CA VAL A 85 -6.42 -0.18 -5.86
C VAL A 85 -5.99 0.22 -7.27
N ASP A 86 -6.79 0.99 -7.98
CA ASP A 86 -6.47 1.52 -9.32
C ASP A 86 -5.34 2.55 -9.28
N ILE A 87 -5.28 3.40 -8.26
CA ILE A 87 -4.17 4.33 -8.03
C ILE A 87 -2.89 3.54 -7.71
N ALA A 88 -2.98 2.52 -6.85
CA ALA A 88 -1.85 1.66 -6.52
C ALA A 88 -1.30 0.94 -7.77
N ALA A 89 -2.19 0.38 -8.59
CA ALA A 89 -1.80 -0.29 -9.83
C ALA A 89 -1.09 0.67 -10.80
N ASN A 90 -1.64 1.86 -10.98
CA ASN A 90 -1.00 2.90 -11.80
C ASN A 90 0.37 3.29 -11.26
N GLY A 91 0.50 3.45 -9.94
CA GLY A 91 1.77 3.73 -9.28
C GLY A 91 2.83 2.65 -9.51
N ILE A 92 2.44 1.38 -9.46
CA ILE A 92 3.36 0.25 -9.76
C ILE A 92 3.79 0.29 -11.22
N VAL A 93 2.86 0.46 -12.17
CA VAL A 93 3.18 0.54 -13.61
C VAL A 93 4.13 1.69 -13.89
N GLN A 94 3.87 2.89 -13.38
CA GLN A 94 4.76 4.04 -13.54
C GLN A 94 6.14 3.79 -12.91
N GLY A 95 6.17 3.15 -11.73
CA GLY A 95 7.41 2.81 -11.04
C GLY A 95 8.26 1.77 -11.78
N MET A 96 7.64 0.88 -12.56
CA MET A 96 8.35 -0.08 -13.41
C MET A 96 8.89 0.56 -14.69
N SER A 97 8.18 1.52 -15.26
CA SER A 97 8.55 2.17 -16.52
C SER A 97 9.61 3.28 -16.34
N GLY A 98 9.72 3.84 -15.14
CA GLY A 98 10.60 4.98 -14.87
C GLY A 98 12.05 4.63 -14.55
N ASP A 99 12.43 3.37 -14.49
CA ASP A 99 13.81 2.95 -14.22
C ASP A 99 14.64 2.76 -15.51
N ASP A 100 14.03 2.84 -16.69
CA ASP A 100 14.69 2.69 -18.00
C ASP A 100 15.42 3.97 -18.49
N ASP A 101 15.29 5.09 -17.78
CA ASP A 101 15.90 6.38 -18.17
C ASP A 101 17.36 6.57 -17.67
N VAL A 102 18.11 5.49 -17.52
CA VAL A 102 19.55 5.56 -17.30
C VAL A 102 20.27 5.24 -18.61
N GLY A 103 20.34 6.24 -19.50
CA GLY A 103 21.39 6.34 -20.50
C GLY A 103 21.15 5.76 -21.88
N GLU A 104 20.19 6.31 -22.63
CA GLU A 104 20.37 6.49 -24.06
C GLU A 104 19.99 7.92 -24.46
N SER A 105 20.92 8.84 -24.29
CA SER A 105 20.97 10.03 -25.13
C SER A 105 21.24 9.56 -26.56
N ARG A 106 20.17 9.24 -27.30
CA ARG A 106 20.24 9.19 -28.75
C ARG A 106 20.55 10.59 -29.23
N GLY A 107 21.85 10.85 -29.44
CA GLY A 107 22.30 11.97 -30.26
C GLY A 107 21.75 11.76 -31.67
N ASP A 108 20.77 12.55 -32.05
CA ASP A 108 20.45 12.76 -33.44
C ASP A 108 21.63 13.43 -34.13
N GLU A 109 22.58 12.62 -34.63
CA GLU A 109 23.56 13.09 -35.57
C GLU A 109 22.92 13.46 -36.90
N VAL A 110 22.63 14.73 -37.03
CA VAL A 110 22.41 15.34 -38.36
C VAL A 110 23.71 15.20 -39.11
N LYS A 111 23.76 14.29 -40.07
CA LYS A 111 24.84 14.18 -41.04
C LYS A 111 24.92 15.45 -41.88
N SER A 112 25.86 16.32 -41.59
CA SER A 112 26.37 17.28 -42.53
C SER A 112 27.53 16.62 -43.28
N MET A 113 27.37 16.42 -44.57
CA MET A 113 28.44 16.09 -45.50
C MET A 113 29.30 17.32 -45.66
N ASP A 114 30.53 17.29 -45.16
CA ASP A 114 31.65 17.86 -45.90
C ASP A 114 32.98 17.26 -45.41
N GLY A 115 33.80 16.86 -46.33
CA GLY A 115 35.00 16.07 -46.09
C GLY A 115 36.23 16.88 -45.71
N ARG A 116 37.05 16.32 -44.84
CA ARG A 116 38.50 16.12 -44.96
C ARG A 116 39.08 15.63 -43.64
N PRO A 117 40.07 14.71 -43.65
CA PRO A 117 40.66 14.18 -42.41
C PRO A 117 41.75 15.12 -41.90
N ASN A 118 41.78 15.36 -40.59
CA ASN A 118 42.99 15.85 -39.92
C ASN A 118 43.30 14.89 -38.75
N MET A 119 44.43 14.25 -38.89
CA MET A 119 45.12 13.53 -37.80
C MET A 119 45.76 14.56 -36.87
N GLN A 120 45.46 14.45 -35.57
CA GLN A 120 46.47 14.53 -34.49
C GLN A 120 45.79 14.63 -33.12
N ASP A 121 46.24 13.70 -32.28
CA ASP A 121 46.45 13.80 -30.83
C ASP A 121 45.27 13.93 -29.84
N GLY A 122 45.23 12.96 -28.93
CA GLY A 122 44.66 13.16 -27.60
C GLY A 122 43.78 12.02 -27.08
N ILE A 123 44.42 10.90 -26.70
CA ILE A 123 43.81 9.92 -25.79
C ILE A 123 43.60 10.63 -24.46
N SER A 124 42.36 10.99 -24.12
CA SER A 124 41.88 11.21 -22.75
C SER A 124 40.38 11.49 -22.77
N GLY A 125 39.62 10.46 -22.61
CA GLY A 125 38.18 10.53 -22.48
C GLY A 125 37.65 9.14 -22.13
N VAL A 126 38.21 8.56 -21.02
CA VAL A 126 37.49 7.44 -20.39
C VAL A 126 36.19 7.99 -19.92
N GLY A 127 35.15 7.83 -20.74
CA GLY A 127 33.78 8.09 -20.36
C GLY A 127 33.56 7.34 -19.07
N GLU A 128 33.23 8.09 -18.02
CA GLU A 128 32.86 7.57 -16.74
C GLU A 128 31.59 6.72 -16.99
N ALA A 129 31.79 5.41 -17.16
CA ALA A 129 30.69 4.46 -17.29
C ALA A 129 29.83 4.68 -16.07
N ALA A 130 28.60 5.12 -16.30
CA ALA A 130 27.61 5.33 -15.24
C ALA A 130 27.67 4.11 -14.34
N LYS A 131 28.09 4.30 -13.09
CA LYS A 131 28.12 3.23 -12.08
C LYS A 131 26.71 2.69 -11.95
N ILE A 132 26.42 1.56 -12.58
CA ILE A 132 25.23 0.78 -12.32
C ILE A 132 25.34 0.37 -10.85
N THR A 133 24.61 1.06 -10.00
CA THR A 133 24.61 0.81 -8.57
C THR A 133 23.87 -0.51 -8.30
N ASP A 134 24.49 -1.39 -7.50
CA ASP A 134 23.89 -2.66 -7.04
C ASP A 134 22.72 -2.43 -6.05
N VAL A 135 22.04 -1.29 -6.14
CA VAL A 135 21.02 -0.86 -5.19
C VAL A 135 19.65 -1.30 -5.68
N VAL A 136 19.00 -2.17 -4.91
CA VAL A 136 17.59 -2.47 -5.10
C VAL A 136 16.75 -1.23 -4.77
N HIS A 137 15.91 -0.82 -5.69
CA HIS A 137 15.00 0.29 -5.49
C HIS A 137 13.79 -0.14 -4.66
N ILE A 138 13.65 0.41 -3.45
CA ILE A 138 12.47 0.19 -2.61
C ILE A 138 11.55 1.39 -2.75
N ARG A 139 10.30 1.14 -3.15
CA ARG A 139 9.27 2.16 -3.35
C ARG A 139 8.07 1.90 -2.44
N HIS A 140 7.62 2.90 -1.71
CA HIS A 140 6.44 2.82 -0.86
C HIS A 140 5.19 3.27 -1.64
N ILE A 141 4.33 2.33 -2.01
CA ILE A 141 3.05 2.58 -2.67
C ILE A 141 1.98 2.69 -1.59
N VAL A 142 1.89 3.86 -0.99
CA VAL A 142 1.05 4.12 0.20
C VAL A 142 0.36 5.48 0.08
N ASN A 143 -0.80 5.64 0.71
CA ASN A 143 -1.42 6.94 0.88
C ASN A 143 -0.85 7.61 2.14
N ALA A 144 0.16 8.44 1.95
CA ALA A 144 0.83 9.17 3.05
C ALA A 144 0.19 10.54 3.34
N ARG A 145 -1.00 10.81 2.81
CA ARG A 145 -1.72 12.08 3.03
C ARG A 145 -2.30 12.15 4.43
N GLU A 146 -2.77 13.32 4.80
CA GLU A 146 -3.53 13.49 6.03
C GLU A 146 -4.95 12.93 5.85
N ASN A 147 -5.06 11.61 6.05
CA ASN A 147 -6.30 10.88 5.87
C ASN A 147 -7.24 11.04 7.08
N PRO A 148 -8.57 10.82 6.89
CA PRO A 148 -9.53 10.86 7.98
C PRO A 148 -9.24 9.78 9.03
N THR A 149 -9.72 10.02 10.24
CA THR A 149 -9.77 9.01 11.28
C THR A 149 -10.98 8.08 11.06
N TRP A 150 -10.93 6.91 11.66
CA TRP A 150 -12.07 5.99 11.73
C TRP A 150 -13.32 6.69 12.26
N THR A 151 -13.20 7.48 13.33
CA THR A 151 -14.30 8.27 13.90
C THR A 151 -14.91 9.23 12.88
N GLN A 152 -14.10 9.85 12.04
CA GLN A 152 -14.61 10.75 10.98
C GLN A 152 -15.39 9.95 9.93
N MET A 153 -14.90 8.79 9.56
CA MET A 153 -15.60 7.90 8.63
C MET A 153 -16.94 7.41 9.19
N LEU A 154 -17.01 7.06 10.48
CA LEU A 154 -18.27 6.70 11.13
C LEU A 154 -19.31 7.83 11.07
N LYS A 155 -18.86 9.09 11.21
CA LYS A 155 -19.74 10.26 11.04
C LYS A 155 -20.29 10.38 9.61
N TRP A 156 -19.49 10.06 8.59
CA TRP A 156 -19.95 10.03 7.20
C TRP A 156 -20.96 8.90 6.94
N LEU A 157 -20.78 7.78 7.62
CA LEU A 157 -21.65 6.62 7.47
C LEU A 157 -23.01 6.79 8.16
N ALA A 158 -23.05 7.45 9.33
CA ALA A 158 -24.23 7.54 10.18
C ALA A 158 -25.53 8.03 9.48
N PRO A 159 -25.51 8.96 8.51
CA PRO A 159 -26.72 9.33 7.77
C PRO A 159 -27.27 8.25 6.85
N TRP A 160 -26.47 7.23 6.52
CA TRP A 160 -26.78 6.21 5.52
C TRP A 160 -27.07 4.84 6.14
N GLN A 161 -26.59 4.60 7.34
CA GLN A 161 -26.70 3.33 8.04
C GLN A 161 -26.89 3.56 9.53
N ASP A 162 -27.91 2.93 10.10
CA ASP A 162 -28.16 2.94 11.54
C ASP A 162 -27.26 1.93 12.25
N PHE A 163 -26.48 2.39 13.23
CA PHE A 163 -25.59 1.57 14.05
C PHE A 163 -25.19 2.27 15.35
N GLU A 164 -24.81 1.46 16.33
CA GLU A 164 -24.18 1.88 17.57
C GLU A 164 -22.66 1.71 17.49
N VAL A 165 -21.91 2.65 18.04
CA VAL A 165 -20.44 2.55 18.16
C VAL A 165 -20.11 1.94 19.51
N LEU A 166 -19.45 0.79 19.50
CA LEU A 166 -19.03 0.08 20.71
C LEU A 166 -17.52 0.18 20.89
N GLN A 167 -17.07 0.21 22.15
CA GLN A 167 -15.67 -0.02 22.43
C GLN A 167 -15.19 -1.31 21.74
N ALA A 168 -14.01 -1.32 21.12
CA ALA A 168 -13.51 -2.45 20.33
C ALA A 168 -13.61 -3.79 21.09
N LYS A 169 -13.23 -3.81 22.37
CA LYS A 169 -13.35 -5.00 23.24
C LYS A 169 -14.80 -5.52 23.37
N LYS A 170 -15.76 -4.62 23.53
CA LYS A 170 -17.19 -4.99 23.64
C LYS A 170 -17.73 -5.50 22.31
N TRP A 171 -17.31 -4.84 21.21
CA TRP A 171 -17.70 -5.25 19.87
C TRP A 171 -17.20 -6.67 19.53
N VAL A 172 -15.94 -6.99 19.83
CA VAL A 172 -15.39 -8.34 19.62
C VAL A 172 -16.12 -9.37 20.51
N ALA A 173 -16.39 -9.05 21.79
CA ALA A 173 -17.14 -9.95 22.66
C ALA A 173 -18.57 -10.25 22.14
N GLN A 174 -19.25 -9.25 21.58
CA GLN A 174 -20.54 -9.44 20.92
C GLN A 174 -20.47 -10.39 19.73
N LEU A 175 -19.39 -10.31 18.94
CA LEU A 175 -19.18 -11.21 17.79
C LEU A 175 -18.91 -12.64 18.24
N GLU A 176 -18.09 -12.85 19.28
CA GLU A 176 -17.81 -14.17 19.85
C GLU A 176 -19.09 -14.83 20.37
N GLU A 177 -19.93 -14.08 21.07
CA GLU A 177 -21.20 -14.59 21.56
C GLU A 177 -22.11 -15.06 20.41
N ARG A 178 -22.18 -14.27 19.33
CA ARG A 178 -23.00 -14.63 18.15
C ARG A 178 -22.44 -15.85 17.42
N GLU A 179 -21.11 -15.98 17.32
CA GLU A 179 -20.47 -17.16 16.74
C GLU A 179 -20.86 -18.43 17.54
N HIS A 180 -20.78 -18.37 18.87
CA HIS A 180 -21.14 -19.50 19.74
C HIS A 180 -22.63 -19.90 19.64
N GLN A 181 -23.50 -18.94 19.37
CA GLN A 181 -24.93 -19.21 19.17
C GLN A 181 -25.25 -19.94 17.86
N GLY A 182 -24.26 -20.05 16.95
CA GLY A 182 -24.35 -20.84 15.71
C GLY A 182 -25.43 -20.39 14.71
N THR A 183 -26.03 -19.23 14.91
CA THR A 183 -27.22 -18.79 14.17
C THR A 183 -26.90 -18.11 12.85
N GLN A 184 -25.63 -17.78 12.58
CA GLN A 184 -25.28 -16.96 11.41
C GLN A 184 -23.89 -17.29 10.83
N THR A 185 -23.84 -17.50 9.52
CA THR A 185 -22.63 -17.83 8.75
C THR A 185 -22.10 -16.62 7.98
N HIS A 186 -21.78 -15.51 8.66
CA HIS A 186 -21.15 -14.38 7.98
C HIS A 186 -19.64 -14.60 7.83
N PRO A 187 -19.03 -14.39 6.64
CA PRO A 187 -17.60 -14.65 6.42
C PRO A 187 -16.66 -13.89 7.34
N ALA A 188 -17.10 -12.77 7.91
CA ALA A 188 -16.35 -11.98 8.87
C ALA A 188 -15.97 -12.75 10.13
N PHE A 189 -16.76 -13.74 10.57
CA PHE A 189 -16.42 -14.56 11.74
C PHE A 189 -15.12 -15.35 11.56
N ASN A 190 -14.72 -15.66 10.32
CA ASN A 190 -13.42 -16.27 10.03
C ASN A 190 -12.23 -15.36 10.41
N LEU A 191 -12.47 -14.07 10.61
CA LEU A 191 -11.45 -13.09 11.01
C LEU A 191 -11.51 -12.75 12.51
N LEU A 192 -12.31 -13.45 13.28
CA LEU A 192 -12.51 -13.16 14.71
C LEU A 192 -11.17 -13.16 15.47
N GLY A 193 -10.29 -14.14 15.17
CA GLY A 193 -8.94 -14.19 15.74
C GLY A 193 -8.07 -12.97 15.41
N LEU A 194 -8.25 -12.36 14.23
CA LEU A 194 -7.58 -11.10 13.88
C LEU A 194 -8.08 -9.95 14.75
N TRP A 195 -9.39 -9.87 14.96
CA TRP A 195 -10.00 -8.78 15.74
C TRP A 195 -9.83 -8.96 17.25
N GLN A 196 -9.57 -10.17 17.75
CA GLN A 196 -9.23 -10.41 19.15
C GLN A 196 -7.98 -9.65 19.58
N ALA A 197 -7.05 -9.36 18.66
CA ALA A 197 -5.91 -8.49 18.94
C ALA A 197 -6.33 -7.09 19.42
N TYR A 198 -7.48 -6.57 19.00
CA TYR A 198 -8.05 -5.32 19.51
C TYR A 198 -8.53 -5.40 20.96
N LYS A 199 -8.76 -6.61 21.51
CA LYS A 199 -9.07 -6.79 22.93
C LYS A 199 -7.88 -6.62 23.86
N GLU A 200 -6.72 -7.09 23.40
CA GLU A 200 -5.51 -7.16 24.22
C GLU A 200 -4.78 -5.81 24.21
N ASP A 201 -4.91 -5.09 23.11
CA ASP A 201 -4.24 -3.80 22.93
C ASP A 201 -5.11 -2.64 23.44
N GLY A 202 -5.67 -2.82 24.66
CA GLY A 202 -6.21 -1.71 25.46
C GLY A 202 -5.09 -0.78 25.91
N SER A 203 -4.12 -0.57 25.05
CA SER A 203 -2.98 0.28 25.32
C SER A 203 -3.38 1.72 25.02
N ASP A 204 -3.30 2.56 26.04
CA ASP A 204 -3.02 3.99 25.96
C ASP A 204 -1.70 4.31 25.18
N LYS A 205 -1.23 3.38 24.35
CA LYS A 205 -0.12 3.66 23.46
C LYS A 205 -0.67 4.48 22.31
N PRO A 206 -0.24 5.75 22.18
CA PRO A 206 -0.56 6.53 21.00
C PRO A 206 -0.12 5.69 19.80
N ALA A 207 -1.06 5.43 18.89
CA ALA A 207 -0.78 4.69 17.67
C ALA A 207 0.50 5.28 17.08
N ASN A 208 1.58 4.51 17.13
CA ASN A 208 2.89 4.98 16.67
C ASN A 208 2.70 5.30 15.20
N LYS A 209 2.51 6.58 14.89
CA LYS A 209 2.21 7.07 13.54
C LYS A 209 3.37 6.64 12.65
N LYS A 210 3.21 5.49 11.98
CA LYS A 210 4.21 4.99 11.04
C LYS A 210 4.32 6.00 9.92
N THR A 211 5.39 6.75 9.91
CA THR A 211 5.70 7.68 8.83
C THR A 211 6.51 6.93 7.78
N PHE A 212 5.98 6.82 6.58
CA PHE A 212 6.72 6.25 5.47
C PHE A 212 7.58 7.33 4.79
N ALA A 213 8.81 7.00 4.47
CA ALA A 213 9.67 7.86 3.66
C ALA A 213 9.25 7.79 2.19
N VAL A 214 8.28 8.60 1.79
CA VAL A 214 7.66 8.56 0.45
C VAL A 214 8.30 9.52 -0.56
N GLY A 215 9.16 10.44 -0.13
CA GLY A 215 9.69 11.51 -0.99
C GLY A 215 10.36 11.01 -2.27
N GLN A 216 11.15 9.93 -2.22
CA GLN A 216 11.75 9.34 -3.41
C GLN A 216 10.71 8.70 -4.34
N THR A 217 9.68 8.08 -3.78
CA THR A 217 8.58 7.49 -4.55
C THR A 217 7.77 8.58 -5.25
N GLU A 218 7.39 9.63 -4.52
CA GLU A 218 6.61 10.75 -5.07
C GLU A 218 7.36 11.55 -6.14
N ALA A 219 8.68 11.66 -6.01
CA ALA A 219 9.52 12.33 -7.01
C ALA A 219 9.53 11.58 -8.36
N LYS A 220 9.46 10.24 -8.34
CA LYS A 220 9.56 9.40 -9.53
C LYS A 220 8.22 8.87 -10.05
N ILE A 221 7.20 8.80 -9.21
CA ILE A 221 5.91 8.19 -9.52
C ILE A 221 4.80 9.25 -9.37
N PRO A 222 4.37 9.89 -10.49
CA PRO A 222 3.33 10.90 -10.46
C PRO A 222 2.04 10.43 -9.79
N ALA A 223 1.60 9.20 -10.02
CA ALA A 223 0.40 8.65 -9.38
C ALA A 223 0.47 8.68 -7.84
N MET A 224 1.66 8.52 -7.25
CA MET A 224 1.85 8.60 -5.80
C MET A 224 1.95 10.05 -5.31
N ARG A 225 2.56 10.92 -6.10
CA ARG A 225 2.60 12.35 -5.79
C ARG A 225 1.20 12.98 -5.79
N ASP A 226 0.34 12.55 -6.72
CA ASP A 226 -0.98 13.14 -6.95
C ASP A 226 -2.10 12.43 -6.16
N VAL A 227 -1.74 11.43 -5.33
CA VAL A 227 -2.68 10.76 -4.42
C VAL A 227 -3.38 11.80 -3.53
N ARG A 228 -4.68 11.64 -3.34
CA ARG A 228 -5.49 12.53 -2.49
C ARG A 228 -5.82 11.86 -1.15
N PRO A 229 -6.08 12.65 -0.10
CA PRO A 229 -6.71 12.11 1.10
C PRO A 229 -8.03 11.42 0.78
N ILE A 230 -8.39 10.44 1.59
CA ILE A 230 -9.72 9.83 1.56
C ILE A 230 -10.75 10.91 1.91
N ASP A 231 -11.76 11.09 1.09
CA ASP A 231 -12.87 11.98 1.33
C ASP A 231 -14.20 11.22 1.51
N GLU A 232 -15.21 11.94 1.96
CA GLU A 232 -16.55 11.38 2.18
C GLU A 232 -17.13 10.78 0.90
N GLN A 233 -16.96 11.44 -0.24
CA GLN A 233 -17.51 10.98 -1.51
C GLN A 233 -16.93 9.63 -1.92
N TYR A 234 -15.62 9.48 -1.80
CA TYR A 234 -14.95 8.21 -2.10
C TYR A 234 -15.37 7.12 -1.10
N PHE A 235 -15.41 7.44 0.21
CA PHE A 235 -15.84 6.49 1.22
C PHE A 235 -17.28 6.00 0.99
N LEU A 236 -18.22 6.91 0.72
CA LEU A 236 -19.61 6.54 0.45
C LEU A 236 -19.78 5.73 -0.84
N LYS A 237 -18.89 5.90 -1.82
CA LYS A 237 -18.86 5.05 -3.01
C LYS A 237 -18.50 3.60 -2.64
N ILE A 238 -17.47 3.42 -1.82
CA ILE A 238 -17.08 2.10 -1.28
C ILE A 238 -18.22 1.49 -0.46
N TRP A 239 -18.82 2.29 0.43
CA TRP A 239 -19.92 1.82 1.27
C TRP A 239 -21.09 1.31 0.43
N ARG A 240 -21.54 2.07 -0.56
CA ARG A 240 -22.64 1.66 -1.45
C ARG A 240 -22.33 0.34 -2.17
N TRP A 241 -21.08 0.17 -2.58
CA TRP A 241 -20.68 -1.08 -3.20
C TRP A 241 -20.73 -2.25 -2.19
N ILE A 242 -20.19 -2.08 -0.98
CA ILE A 242 -20.26 -3.08 0.09
C ILE A 242 -21.72 -3.40 0.43
N ASP A 243 -22.55 -2.40 0.62
CA ASP A 243 -23.96 -2.54 0.96
C ASP A 243 -24.74 -3.34 -0.10
N ALA A 244 -24.43 -3.15 -1.37
CA ALA A 244 -25.09 -3.86 -2.47
C ALA A 244 -24.58 -5.29 -2.72
N ASN A 245 -23.35 -5.64 -2.29
CA ASN A 245 -22.69 -6.88 -2.68
C ASN A 245 -22.33 -7.80 -1.51
N MET A 246 -22.55 -7.39 -0.29
CA MET A 246 -22.24 -8.14 0.93
C MET A 246 -23.42 -8.12 1.91
#